data_24b3f2b5e3485763c85119ebc5888b9c
#
_entry.id   24b3f2b5e3485763c85119ebc5888b9c
#
_cell.length_a   1.000
_cell.length_b   1.000
_cell.length_c   1.000
_cell.angle_alpha   90.00
_cell.angle_beta   90.00
_cell.angle_gamma   90.00
#
_symmetry.space_group_name_H-M   'P 1'
#
loop_
_entity.id
_entity.type
_entity.pdbx_description
1 polymer ?
#
loop_
_entity_poly.entity_id
_entity_poly.type
_entity_poly.pdbx_seq_one_letter_code
_entity_poly.pdbx_strand_id
1 'polypeptide(L)'
;RELGLSSARFCRTPQDYYEHELEWRREVLGACSTAALCKSMIMENTRLSGVSAAEAAGLGRYKRVCVVLQYDGPKLDKHKLTDVVRGLEGRHAAAKRQYSLRMVSGEESLALSGFEHNAVTPLGMATPMPLLVSERLCGLADGTAWLGGVEPDLKL
;
A
#
# COMPACT_ATOMS: atom_id res chain seq x y z
N ARG A 1 19.52 -6.37 -2.65
CA ARG A 1 18.94 -7.57 -2.00
C ARG A 1 17.95 -8.17 -2.98
N GLU A 2 18.24 -9.32 -3.55
CA GLU A 2 17.31 -10.03 -4.40
C GLU A 2 16.06 -10.41 -3.61
N LEU A 3 14.87 -9.97 -4.08
CA LEU A 3 13.60 -10.25 -3.42
C LEU A 3 13.00 -11.61 -3.84
N GLY A 4 13.68 -12.35 -4.72
CA GLY A 4 13.21 -13.66 -5.20
C GLY A 4 11.91 -13.63 -6.01
N LEU A 5 11.58 -12.47 -6.60
CA LEU A 5 10.36 -12.28 -7.39
C LEU A 5 10.56 -12.76 -8.83
N SER A 6 10.22 -14.00 -9.12
CA SER A 6 10.38 -14.60 -10.45
C SER A 6 9.30 -14.18 -11.46
N SER A 7 8.16 -13.67 -11.00
CA SER A 7 7.00 -13.30 -11.83
C SER A 7 6.78 -11.78 -11.97
N ALA A 8 7.64 -10.96 -11.36
CA ALA A 8 7.53 -9.51 -11.47
C ALA A 8 7.97 -9.03 -12.86
N ARG A 9 7.24 -8.07 -13.41
CA ARG A 9 7.53 -7.42 -14.69
C ARG A 9 7.49 -5.91 -14.51
N PHE A 10 8.42 -5.21 -15.12
CA PHE A 10 8.41 -3.75 -15.17
C PHE A 10 7.87 -3.26 -16.51
N CYS A 11 7.03 -2.24 -16.46
CA CYS A 11 6.52 -1.52 -17.61
C CYS A 11 6.76 -0.02 -17.42
N ARG A 12 7.44 0.61 -18.37
CA ARG A 12 7.58 2.06 -18.39
C ARG A 12 6.38 2.68 -19.07
N THR A 13 5.79 3.67 -18.42
CA THR A 13 4.59 4.36 -18.89
C THR A 13 4.94 5.76 -19.42
N PRO A 14 4.11 6.37 -20.26
CA PRO A 14 4.26 7.79 -20.64
C PRO A 14 4.25 8.70 -19.40
N GLN A 15 4.86 9.88 -19.49
CA GLN A 15 4.97 10.83 -18.39
C GLN A 15 3.60 11.35 -17.92
N ASP A 16 2.66 11.49 -18.84
CA ASP A 16 1.27 11.92 -18.61
C ASP A 16 0.33 10.79 -18.16
N TYR A 17 0.88 9.60 -17.86
CA TYR A 17 0.09 8.42 -17.49
C TYR A 17 -0.98 8.68 -16.43
N TYR A 18 -0.69 9.51 -15.44
CA TYR A 18 -1.63 9.81 -14.36
C TYR A 18 -2.66 10.89 -14.68
N GLU A 19 -2.51 11.57 -15.82
CA GLU A 19 -3.48 12.55 -16.32
C GLU A 19 -4.64 11.89 -17.06
N HIS A 20 -4.47 10.62 -17.46
CA HIS A 20 -5.46 9.84 -18.19
C HIS A 20 -6.37 9.02 -17.28
N GLU A 21 -7.50 8.60 -17.82
CA GLU A 21 -8.47 7.76 -17.16
C GLU A 21 -7.98 6.33 -16.95
N LEU A 22 -8.62 5.59 -16.03
CA LEU A 22 -8.19 4.24 -15.67
C LEU A 22 -8.23 3.26 -16.83
N GLU A 23 -9.19 3.39 -17.75
CA GLU A 23 -9.30 2.50 -18.89
C GLU A 23 -8.10 2.67 -19.84
N TRP A 24 -7.69 3.91 -20.13
CA TRP A 24 -6.49 4.17 -20.93
C TRP A 24 -5.23 3.62 -20.23
N ARG A 25 -5.11 3.83 -18.90
CA ARG A 25 -3.99 3.27 -18.11
C ARG A 25 -3.96 1.76 -18.17
N ARG A 26 -5.12 1.10 -18.14
CA ARG A 26 -5.27 -0.36 -18.30
C ARG A 26 -4.71 -0.81 -19.66
N GLU A 27 -5.06 -0.12 -20.73
CA GLU A 27 -4.60 -0.43 -22.09
C GLU A 27 -3.08 -0.30 -22.23
N VAL A 28 -2.51 0.81 -21.72
CA VAL A 28 -1.06 1.04 -21.72
C VAL A 28 -0.28 -0.08 -21.04
N LEU A 29 -0.81 -0.61 -19.96
CA LEU A 29 -0.18 -1.70 -19.19
C LEU A 29 -0.52 -3.09 -19.74
N GLY A 30 -1.45 -3.21 -20.67
CA GLY A 30 -1.99 -4.50 -21.11
C GLY A 30 -2.65 -5.27 -19.97
N ALA A 31 -3.21 -4.57 -18.98
CA ALA A 31 -3.87 -5.19 -17.84
C ALA A 31 -5.21 -5.77 -18.23
N CYS A 32 -5.60 -6.91 -17.62
CA CYS A 32 -6.85 -7.60 -17.90
C CYS A 32 -8.09 -6.77 -17.54
N SER A 33 -7.98 -5.90 -16.56
CA SER A 33 -9.06 -4.99 -16.12
C SER A 33 -8.50 -3.80 -15.35
N THR A 34 -9.31 -2.75 -15.17
CA THR A 34 -8.98 -1.61 -14.30
C THR A 34 -8.78 -2.04 -12.84
N ALA A 35 -9.43 -3.11 -12.43
CA ALA A 35 -9.27 -3.70 -11.10
C ALA A 35 -7.85 -4.22 -10.81
N ALA A 36 -7.06 -4.47 -11.87
CA ALA A 36 -5.64 -4.85 -11.72
C ALA A 36 -4.73 -3.64 -11.42
N LEU A 37 -5.20 -2.40 -11.62
CA LEU A 37 -4.44 -1.19 -11.33
C LEU A 37 -4.56 -0.83 -9.85
N CYS A 38 -3.43 -0.82 -9.16
CA CYS A 38 -3.40 -0.68 -7.71
C CYS A 38 -2.55 0.51 -7.26
N LYS A 39 -2.85 0.97 -6.07
CA LYS A 39 -2.07 1.97 -5.35
C LYS A 39 -1.65 1.44 -3.99
N SER A 40 -0.46 1.82 -3.57
CA SER A 40 0.06 1.55 -2.23
C SER A 40 -0.02 2.82 -1.39
N MET A 41 -0.51 2.72 -0.18
CA MET A 41 -0.63 3.83 0.76
C MET A 41 -0.10 3.43 2.12
N ILE A 42 0.60 4.34 2.78
CA ILE A 42 1.04 4.13 4.16
C ILE A 42 0.03 4.78 5.09
N MET A 43 -0.49 3.97 6.02
CA MET A 43 -1.42 4.41 7.05
C MET A 43 -0.72 4.41 8.40
N GLU A 44 -0.88 5.50 9.18
CA GLU A 44 -0.33 5.64 10.52
C GLU A 44 -1.43 5.68 11.57
N ASN A 45 -1.22 5.00 12.69
CA ASN A 45 -2.06 5.17 13.87
C ASN A 45 -1.61 6.41 14.66
N THR A 46 -2.33 7.51 14.51
CA THR A 46 -2.01 8.78 15.18
C THR A 46 -2.10 8.73 16.70
N ARG A 47 -2.76 7.71 17.27
CA ARG A 47 -2.75 7.49 18.72
C ARG A 47 -1.40 7.00 19.25
N LEU A 48 -0.48 6.64 18.34
CA LEU A 48 0.90 6.27 18.64
C LEU A 48 1.91 7.35 18.19
N SER A 49 1.48 8.60 17.99
CA SER A 49 2.36 9.67 17.49
C SER A 49 3.59 9.90 18.36
N GLY A 50 3.44 9.84 19.68
CA GLY A 50 4.54 9.97 20.64
C GLY A 50 5.38 8.72 20.87
N VAL A 51 5.09 7.62 20.17
CA VAL A 51 5.75 6.32 20.33
C VAL A 51 6.55 6.02 19.07
N SER A 52 7.80 5.59 19.21
CA SER A 52 8.58 5.10 18.06
C SER A 52 8.00 3.81 17.50
N ALA A 53 8.37 3.46 16.25
CA ALA A 53 7.93 2.19 15.65
C ALA A 53 8.48 0.98 16.42
N ALA A 54 9.71 1.08 16.95
CA ALA A 54 10.33 0.02 17.74
C ALA A 54 9.62 -0.20 19.08
N GLU A 55 9.27 0.89 19.78
CA GLU A 55 8.51 0.80 21.04
C GLU A 55 7.10 0.22 20.80
N ALA A 56 6.41 0.66 19.73
CA ALA A 56 5.12 0.09 19.36
C ALA A 56 5.23 -1.41 19.07
N ALA A 57 6.25 -1.83 18.33
CA ALA A 57 6.52 -3.25 18.04
C ALA A 57 6.82 -4.04 19.32
N GLY A 58 7.57 -3.47 20.27
CA GLY A 58 7.81 -4.07 21.58
C GLY A 58 6.52 -4.31 22.39
N LEU A 59 5.49 -3.49 22.15
CA LEU A 59 4.15 -3.67 22.71
C LEU A 59 3.27 -4.62 21.88
N GLY A 60 3.79 -5.20 20.80
CA GLY A 60 3.03 -6.03 19.85
C GLY A 60 2.02 -5.23 19.02
N ARG A 61 2.29 -3.93 18.80
CA ARG A 61 1.39 -3.02 18.09
C ARG A 61 2.05 -2.46 16.83
N TYR A 62 1.21 -2.12 15.86
CA TYR A 62 1.68 -1.54 14.61
C TYR A 62 1.40 -0.04 14.55
N LYS A 63 2.47 0.77 14.56
CA LYS A 63 2.37 2.22 14.35
C LYS A 63 1.95 2.54 12.93
N ARG A 64 2.47 1.78 11.95
CA ARG A 64 2.22 1.98 10.52
C ARG A 64 1.95 0.66 9.81
N VAL A 65 1.15 0.74 8.75
CA VAL A 65 0.85 -0.37 7.84
C VAL A 65 0.84 0.14 6.40
N CYS A 66 1.32 -0.67 5.46
CA CYS A 66 1.15 -0.42 4.04
C CYS A 66 -0.14 -1.09 3.56
N VAL A 67 -0.98 -0.36 2.83
CA VAL A 67 -2.24 -0.86 2.30
C VAL A 67 -2.22 -0.79 0.79
N VAL A 68 -2.49 -1.91 0.12
CA VAL A 68 -2.62 -2.00 -1.33
C VAL A 68 -4.08 -2.14 -1.71
N LEU A 69 -4.57 -1.19 -2.52
CA LEU A 69 -5.95 -1.11 -2.99
C LEU A 69 -6.00 -0.89 -4.50
N GLN A 70 -7.10 -1.32 -5.11
CA GLN A 70 -7.42 -1.00 -6.50
C GLN A 70 -7.81 0.49 -6.63
N TYR A 71 -7.48 1.09 -7.79
CA TYR A 71 -7.90 2.47 -8.08
C TYR A 71 -9.42 2.59 -8.28
N ASP A 72 -10.04 1.59 -8.92
CA ASP A 72 -11.49 1.55 -9.19
C ASP A 72 -12.32 0.98 -8.04
N GLY A 73 -11.66 0.63 -6.93
CA GLY A 73 -12.31 0.08 -5.75
C GLY A 73 -13.02 1.13 -4.89
N PRO A 74 -13.82 0.67 -3.92
CA PRO A 74 -14.44 1.56 -2.95
C PRO A 74 -13.37 2.30 -2.14
N LYS A 75 -13.73 3.45 -1.60
CA LYS A 75 -12.85 4.18 -0.67
C LYS A 75 -12.50 3.30 0.53
N LEU A 76 -11.26 3.45 1.01
CA LEU A 76 -10.77 2.72 2.18
C LEU A 76 -11.69 2.98 3.40
N ASP A 77 -12.29 1.91 3.91
CA ASP A 77 -13.07 1.93 5.14
C ASP A 77 -12.12 1.86 6.35
N LYS A 78 -12.01 2.98 7.05
CA LYS A 78 -11.13 3.10 8.23
C LYS A 78 -11.57 2.21 9.41
N HIS A 79 -12.85 1.89 9.52
CA HIS A 79 -13.34 1.00 10.58
C HIS A 79 -12.92 -0.43 10.30
N LYS A 80 -13.10 -0.91 9.07
CA LYS A 80 -12.61 -2.22 8.64
C LYS A 80 -11.09 -2.30 8.75
N LEU A 81 -10.37 -1.27 8.32
CA LEU A 81 -8.91 -1.22 8.47
C LEU A 81 -8.49 -1.33 9.93
N THR A 82 -9.18 -0.62 10.84
CA THR A 82 -8.93 -0.73 12.28
C THR A 82 -9.14 -2.14 12.79
N ASP A 83 -10.21 -2.81 12.38
CA ASP A 83 -10.48 -4.18 12.81
C ASP A 83 -9.44 -5.17 12.26
N VAL A 84 -8.96 -4.98 11.03
CA VAL A 84 -7.87 -5.78 10.46
C VAL A 84 -6.56 -5.57 11.22
N VAL A 85 -6.16 -4.33 11.48
CA VAL A 85 -4.93 -4.03 12.25
C VAL A 85 -5.00 -4.65 13.64
N ARG A 86 -6.15 -4.52 14.32
CA ARG A 86 -6.37 -5.16 15.63
C ARG A 86 -6.29 -6.68 15.55
N GLY A 87 -6.80 -7.27 14.47
CA GLY A 87 -6.67 -8.72 14.22
C GLY A 87 -5.21 -9.16 14.10
N LEU A 88 -4.37 -8.39 13.43
CA LEU A 88 -2.92 -8.63 13.32
C LEU A 88 -2.21 -8.50 14.68
N GLU A 89 -2.61 -7.54 15.51
CA GLU A 89 -2.05 -7.35 16.85
C GLU A 89 -2.52 -8.47 17.85
N GLY A 90 -3.62 -9.14 17.55
CA GLY A 90 -4.14 -10.28 18.30
C GLY A 90 -4.35 -9.95 19.77
N ARG A 91 -3.70 -10.71 20.67
CA ARG A 91 -3.78 -10.49 22.13
C ARG A 91 -3.24 -9.13 22.62
N HIS A 92 -2.43 -8.45 21.78
CA HIS A 92 -1.86 -7.15 22.10
C HIS A 92 -2.73 -5.98 21.60
N ALA A 93 -3.85 -6.29 20.94
CA ALA A 93 -4.75 -5.28 20.43
C ALA A 93 -5.38 -4.45 21.56
N ALA A 94 -5.27 -3.14 21.42
CA ALA A 94 -5.91 -2.21 22.35
C ALA A 94 -7.40 -2.03 22.05
N ALA A 95 -8.10 -1.28 22.91
CA ALA A 95 -9.48 -0.88 22.64
C ALA A 95 -9.58 -0.04 21.36
N LYS A 96 -10.68 -0.14 20.59
CA LYS A 96 -10.87 0.57 19.30
C LYS A 96 -10.56 2.06 19.35
N ARG A 97 -10.87 2.75 20.46
CA ARG A 97 -10.57 4.18 20.67
C ARG A 97 -9.08 4.53 20.64
N GLN A 98 -8.19 3.52 20.76
CA GLN A 98 -6.73 3.68 20.65
C GLN A 98 -6.20 3.57 19.22
N TYR A 99 -7.10 3.56 18.25
CA TYR A 99 -6.77 3.57 16.82
C TYR A 99 -7.40 4.79 16.16
N SER A 100 -6.58 5.51 15.43
CA SER A 100 -6.98 6.59 14.54
C SER A 100 -6.08 6.53 13.32
N LEU A 101 -6.47 5.72 12.35
CA LEU A 101 -5.67 5.46 11.14
C LEU A 101 -5.87 6.60 10.14
N ARG A 102 -4.78 7.26 9.76
CA ARG A 102 -4.75 8.27 8.69
C ARG A 102 -3.68 7.91 7.67
N MET A 103 -3.85 8.36 6.45
CA MET A 103 -2.78 8.33 5.45
C MET A 103 -1.70 9.33 5.87
N VAL A 104 -0.44 8.93 5.77
CA VAL A 104 0.71 9.81 6.01
C VAL A 104 0.81 10.88 4.93
N SER A 105 1.53 11.96 5.18
CA SER A 105 1.84 12.98 4.16
C SER A 105 2.74 12.40 3.05
N GLY A 106 2.83 13.10 1.92
CA GLY A 106 3.73 12.70 0.84
C GLY A 106 5.20 12.67 1.28
N GLU A 107 5.62 13.63 2.09
CA GLU A 107 6.97 13.70 2.66
C GLU A 107 7.25 12.50 3.59
N GLU A 108 6.31 12.20 4.51
CA GLU A 108 6.42 11.03 5.38
C GLU A 108 6.40 9.73 4.58
N SER A 109 5.60 9.65 3.51
CA SER A 109 5.54 8.49 2.62
C SER A 109 6.88 8.25 1.94
N LEU A 110 7.51 9.32 1.41
CA LEU A 110 8.84 9.24 0.82
C LEU A 110 9.89 8.78 1.84
N ALA A 111 9.91 9.38 3.02
CA ALA A 111 10.85 9.00 4.08
C ALA A 111 10.70 7.54 4.53
N LEU A 112 9.48 7.02 4.57
CA LEU A 112 9.17 5.66 5.02
C LEU A 112 9.36 4.61 3.93
N SER A 113 8.96 4.92 2.70
CA SER A 113 9.03 3.97 1.59
C SER A 113 10.34 4.05 0.83
N GLY A 114 10.96 5.22 0.75
CA GLY A 114 12.05 5.52 -0.17
C GLY A 114 11.59 5.83 -1.59
N PHE A 115 10.28 5.94 -1.83
CA PHE A 115 9.69 6.12 -3.17
C PHE A 115 8.90 7.41 -3.27
N GLU A 116 9.02 8.09 -4.41
CA GLU A 116 8.27 9.30 -4.71
C GLU A 116 6.77 9.05 -4.86
N HIS A 117 6.01 10.13 -4.90
CA HIS A 117 4.58 10.07 -5.20
C HIS A 117 4.33 9.31 -6.52
N ASN A 118 3.29 8.47 -6.56
CA ASN A 118 2.97 7.58 -7.68
C ASN A 118 3.96 6.42 -7.94
N ALA A 119 5.06 6.34 -7.20
CA ALA A 119 6.05 5.28 -7.30
C ALA A 119 5.99 4.25 -6.17
N VAL A 120 5.20 4.51 -5.13
CA VAL A 120 5.15 3.68 -3.92
C VAL A 120 4.74 2.25 -4.24
N THR A 121 5.61 1.32 -3.86
CA THR A 121 5.37 -0.13 -3.91
C THR A 121 5.64 -0.73 -2.53
N PRO A 122 4.95 -1.84 -2.15
CA PRO A 122 5.25 -2.53 -0.90
C PRO A 122 6.60 -3.27 -0.94
N LEU A 123 7.19 -3.42 -2.12
CA LEU A 123 8.41 -4.18 -2.33
C LEU A 123 9.63 -3.28 -2.18
N GLY A 124 10.55 -3.66 -1.30
CA GLY A 124 11.80 -2.91 -1.09
C GLY A 124 11.65 -1.60 -0.33
N MET A 125 10.59 -1.40 0.42
CA MET A 125 10.43 -0.21 1.28
C MET A 125 11.61 0.00 2.22
N ALA A 126 11.99 1.26 2.43
CA ALA A 126 13.06 1.65 3.35
C ALA A 126 12.71 1.28 4.81
N THR A 127 11.45 1.38 5.19
CA THR A 127 10.97 1.01 6.53
C THR A 127 10.08 -0.23 6.44
N PRO A 128 10.45 -1.34 7.10
CA PRO A 128 9.60 -2.52 7.19
C PRO A 128 8.31 -2.21 7.94
N MET A 129 7.18 -2.65 7.38
CA MET A 129 5.86 -2.55 8.02
C MET A 129 4.94 -3.66 7.50
N PRO A 130 3.85 -4.01 8.23
CA PRO A 130 2.88 -4.98 7.76
C PRO A 130 2.25 -4.53 6.44
N LEU A 131 2.08 -5.47 5.52
CA LEU A 131 1.40 -5.28 4.25
C LEU A 131 -0.03 -5.82 4.35
N LEU A 132 -0.99 -4.96 4.04
CA LEU A 132 -2.41 -5.30 3.92
C LEU A 132 -2.80 -5.18 2.46
N VAL A 133 -3.37 -6.23 1.92
CA VAL A 133 -3.80 -6.30 0.53
C VAL A 133 -5.33 -6.41 0.49
N SER A 134 -5.97 -5.65 -0.39
CA SER A 134 -7.41 -5.77 -0.60
C SER A 134 -7.78 -7.19 -1.02
N GLU A 135 -8.78 -7.80 -0.39
CA GLU A 135 -9.30 -9.11 -0.73
C GLU A 135 -9.70 -9.22 -2.22
N ARG A 136 -10.19 -8.12 -2.81
CA ARG A 136 -10.56 -8.06 -4.23
C ARG A 136 -9.38 -8.34 -5.18
N LEU A 137 -8.13 -8.13 -4.73
CA LEU A 137 -6.94 -8.48 -5.52
C LEU A 137 -6.73 -9.99 -5.63
N CYS A 138 -7.15 -10.74 -4.62
CA CYS A 138 -7.08 -12.21 -4.66
C CYS A 138 -8.04 -12.82 -5.69
N GLY A 139 -9.03 -12.06 -6.15
CA GLY A 139 -10.02 -12.49 -7.15
C GLY A 139 -9.73 -12.03 -8.57
N LEU A 140 -8.54 -11.47 -8.85
CA LEU A 140 -8.16 -11.08 -10.22
C LEU A 140 -8.03 -12.32 -11.11
N ALA A 141 -8.66 -12.29 -12.29
CA ALA A 141 -8.80 -13.45 -13.17
C ALA A 141 -7.45 -14.02 -13.64
N ASP A 142 -6.47 -13.16 -13.86
CA ASP A 142 -5.11 -13.55 -14.30
C ASP A 142 -4.09 -13.56 -13.15
N GLY A 143 -4.52 -13.25 -11.92
CA GLY A 143 -3.65 -13.19 -10.75
C GLY A 143 -2.60 -12.05 -10.79
N THR A 144 -2.74 -11.09 -11.71
CA THR A 144 -1.76 -10.02 -11.93
C THR A 144 -2.29 -8.69 -11.43
N ALA A 145 -1.48 -7.96 -10.69
CA ALA A 145 -1.75 -6.61 -10.22
C ALA A 145 -0.59 -5.67 -10.58
N TRP A 146 -0.90 -4.44 -10.96
CA TRP A 146 0.07 -3.40 -11.31
C TRP A 146 0.20 -2.39 -10.18
N LEU A 147 1.41 -2.18 -9.73
CA LEU A 147 1.78 -1.29 -8.62
C LEU A 147 2.74 -0.18 -9.07
N GLY A 148 3.07 0.73 -8.19
CA GLY A 148 4.22 1.61 -8.37
C GLY A 148 5.50 0.79 -8.51
N GLY A 149 6.41 1.20 -9.40
CA GLY A 149 7.60 0.46 -9.76
C GLY A 149 8.90 1.16 -9.38
N VAL A 150 8.92 1.89 -8.25
CA VAL A 150 10.11 2.62 -7.75
C VAL A 150 10.26 4.03 -8.35
N GLU A 151 9.94 4.22 -9.62
CA GLU A 151 9.91 5.52 -10.31
C GLU A 151 8.45 5.87 -10.69
N PRO A 152 8.08 7.17 -10.80
CA PRO A 152 6.70 7.57 -11.10
C PRO A 152 6.16 7.02 -12.43
N ASP A 153 7.02 6.94 -13.45
CA ASP A 153 6.70 6.43 -14.79
C ASP A 153 7.01 4.92 -14.94
N LEU A 154 7.36 4.24 -13.87
CA LEU A 154 7.60 2.79 -13.87
C LEU A 154 6.49 2.07 -13.10
N LYS A 155 5.97 0.98 -13.66
CA LYS A 155 4.99 0.08 -13.02
C LYS A 155 5.56 -1.32 -12.91
N LEU A 156 5.16 -2.01 -11.85
CA LEU A 156 5.58 -3.35 -11.48
C LEU A 156 4.35 -4.25 -11.39
#